data_1c77485a71e92dbf0e9c6699664abf0e
#
_entry.id   1c77485a71e92dbf0e9c6699664abf0e
#
_cell.length_a   1.000
_cell.length_b   1.000
_cell.length_c   1.000
_cell.angle_alpha   90.00
_cell.angle_beta   90.00
_cell.angle_gamma   90.00
#
_symmetry.space_group_name_H-M   'P 1'
#
loop_
_entity.id
_entity.type
_entity.pdbx_description
1 polymer ?
#
loop_
_entity_poly.entity_id
_entity_poly.type
_entity_poly.pdbx_seq_one_letter_code
_entity_poly.pdbx_strand_id
1 'polypeptide(L)'
;MKTVGEKLGNFAVTGVKPGALSYEDSSFEVITQDSFPGKWKIIAFYPKDFTFVCPTEIVAYDALVNDFNDRDAVLMTGSVDNEFCKIAWRNAHEDLKKTNSWSFAD
;
A
#
# COMPACT_ATOMS: atom_id res chain seq x y z
N MET A 1 -9.24 -6.16 19.66
CA MET A 1 -8.46 -4.99 19.19
C MET A 1 -6.98 -5.21 19.46
N LYS A 2 -6.13 -4.89 18.49
CA LYS A 2 -4.69 -4.97 18.66
C LYS A 2 -4.16 -3.72 19.35
N THR A 3 -3.19 -3.89 20.24
CA THR A 3 -2.52 -2.79 20.92
C THR A 3 -1.02 -2.85 20.67
N VAL A 4 -0.32 -1.81 21.08
CA VAL A 4 1.14 -1.73 20.95
C VAL A 4 1.80 -2.91 21.67
N GLY A 5 2.73 -3.55 20.99
CA GLY A 5 3.44 -4.71 21.51
C GLY A 5 2.84 -6.05 21.17
N GLU A 6 1.63 -6.08 20.63
CA GLU A 6 1.01 -7.32 20.17
C GLU A 6 1.49 -7.69 18.78
N LYS A 7 1.58 -9.00 18.51
CA LYS A 7 1.90 -9.49 17.18
C LYS A 7 0.72 -9.34 16.25
N LEU A 8 1.00 -8.96 15.02
CA LEU A 8 0.02 -8.99 13.95
C LEU A 8 -0.30 -10.46 13.63
N GLY A 9 -1.58 -10.82 13.67
CA GLY A 9 -1.99 -12.18 13.37
C GLY A 9 -1.91 -12.52 11.89
N ASN A 10 -2.38 -13.69 11.54
CA ASN A 10 -2.41 -14.12 10.14
C ASN A 10 -3.39 -13.26 9.35
N PHE A 11 -2.96 -12.81 8.17
CA PHE A 11 -3.82 -12.06 7.27
C PHE A 11 -3.43 -12.36 5.82
N ALA A 12 -4.36 -12.06 4.91
CA ALA A 12 -4.10 -12.13 3.47
C ALA A 12 -4.92 -11.03 2.80
N VAL A 13 -4.25 -10.12 2.12
CA VAL A 13 -4.89 -9.02 1.38
C VAL A 13 -4.30 -8.96 -0.02
N THR A 14 -5.09 -8.44 -0.97
CA THR A 14 -4.60 -8.24 -2.33
C THR A 14 -3.81 -6.95 -2.41
N GLY A 15 -2.53 -7.06 -2.75
CA GLY A 15 -1.65 -5.91 -2.93
C GLY A 15 -1.56 -5.49 -4.37
N VAL A 16 -1.40 -4.19 -4.60
CA VAL A 16 -1.09 -3.60 -5.89
C VAL A 16 0.39 -3.21 -5.87
N LYS A 17 1.15 -3.75 -6.81
CA LYS A 17 2.61 -3.55 -6.85
C LYS A 17 2.99 -2.08 -7.02
N PRO A 18 4.15 -1.67 -6.51
CA PRO A 18 4.63 -0.30 -6.70
C PRO A 18 4.68 0.08 -8.18
N GLY A 19 4.13 1.24 -8.51
CA GLY A 19 4.13 1.75 -9.87
C GLY A 19 3.18 1.06 -10.86
N ALA A 20 2.43 0.04 -10.43
CA ALA A 20 1.52 -0.68 -11.32
C ALA A 20 0.32 0.18 -11.71
N LEU A 21 0.02 0.24 -13.00
CA LEU A 21 -1.07 1.04 -13.56
C LEU A 21 -2.01 0.22 -14.47
N SER A 22 -1.74 -1.05 -14.69
CA SER A 22 -2.56 -1.92 -15.53
C SER A 22 -3.46 -2.82 -14.68
N TYR A 23 -4.54 -3.32 -15.30
CA TYR A 23 -5.46 -4.25 -14.63
C TYR A 23 -5.06 -5.72 -14.81
N GLU A 24 -3.87 -5.98 -15.33
CA GLU A 24 -3.36 -7.33 -15.53
C GLU A 24 -3.00 -8.01 -14.19
N ASP A 25 -3.07 -9.32 -14.17
CA ASP A 25 -2.76 -10.12 -12.96
C ASP A 25 -1.35 -9.84 -12.43
N SER A 26 -0.41 -9.51 -13.29
CA SER A 26 0.96 -9.18 -12.90
C SER A 26 1.08 -7.94 -12.01
N SER A 27 0.05 -7.09 -11.97
CA SER A 27 0.01 -5.90 -11.12
C SER A 27 -0.36 -6.21 -9.67
N PHE A 28 -0.87 -7.41 -9.40
CA PHE A 28 -1.41 -7.80 -8.10
C PHE A 28 -0.60 -8.92 -7.48
N GLU A 29 -0.53 -8.92 -6.17
CA GLU A 29 0.11 -9.99 -5.39
C GLU A 29 -0.56 -10.08 -4.02
N VAL A 30 -0.81 -11.29 -3.55
CA VAL A 30 -1.35 -11.48 -2.21
C VAL A 30 -0.27 -11.17 -1.18
N ILE A 31 -0.59 -10.30 -0.23
CA ILE A 31 0.30 -9.92 0.86
C ILE A 31 -0.19 -10.60 2.13
N THR A 32 0.70 -11.31 2.81
CA THR A 32 0.41 -11.99 4.07
C THR A 32 1.40 -11.50 5.15
N GLN A 33 1.21 -11.98 6.38
CA GLN A 33 2.15 -11.68 7.46
C GLN A 33 3.56 -12.21 7.18
N ASP A 34 3.69 -13.20 6.30
CA ASP A 34 5.00 -13.78 5.92
C ASP A 34 5.62 -13.12 4.69
N SER A 35 4.92 -12.19 4.07
CA SER A 35 5.49 -11.42 2.95
C SER A 35 6.62 -10.52 3.45
N PHE A 36 7.61 -10.30 2.59
CA PHE A 36 8.78 -9.46 2.90
C PHE A 36 9.54 -9.94 4.13
N PRO A 37 10.02 -11.21 4.15
CA PRO A 37 10.74 -11.75 5.32
C PRO A 37 12.01 -10.92 5.60
N GLY A 38 12.29 -10.73 6.90
CA GLY A 38 13.45 -9.95 7.33
C GLY A 38 13.30 -8.45 7.22
N LYS A 39 12.13 -7.95 6.82
CA LYS A 39 11.88 -6.51 6.69
C LYS A 39 10.78 -6.03 7.63
N TRP A 40 10.90 -4.80 8.08
CA TRP A 40 9.84 -4.11 8.79
C TRP A 40 8.70 -3.77 7.81
N LYS A 41 7.48 -3.89 8.27
CA LYS A 41 6.31 -3.53 7.48
C LYS A 41 5.69 -2.27 8.05
N ILE A 42 5.66 -1.21 7.26
CA ILE A 42 5.01 0.05 7.62
C ILE A 42 3.65 0.04 6.93
N ILE A 43 2.61 -0.11 7.71
CA ILE A 43 1.24 -0.27 7.20
C ILE A 43 0.43 0.96 7.61
N ALA A 44 -0.02 1.73 6.64
CA ALA A 44 -0.83 2.91 6.87
C ALA A 44 -2.22 2.72 6.25
N PHE A 45 -3.25 2.88 7.06
CA PHE A 45 -4.64 2.79 6.61
C PHE A 45 -5.20 4.18 6.34
N TYR A 46 -6.04 4.28 5.33
CA TYR A 46 -6.82 5.48 5.05
C TYR A 46 -8.27 5.07 4.79
N PRO A 47 -9.25 5.96 4.98
CA PRO A 47 -10.66 5.54 4.98
C PRO A 47 -11.21 5.18 3.61
N LYS A 48 -10.78 5.86 2.53
CA LYS A 48 -11.44 5.70 1.24
C LYS A 48 -10.60 6.17 0.08
N ASP A 49 -10.65 5.41 -1.02
CA ASP A 49 -10.06 5.83 -2.29
C ASP A 49 -10.90 6.97 -2.89
N PHE A 50 -10.34 7.71 -3.83
CA PHE A 50 -11.00 8.81 -4.55
C PHE A 50 -11.47 9.95 -3.64
N THR A 51 -10.66 10.30 -2.63
CA THR A 51 -10.92 11.47 -1.77
C THR A 51 -9.85 12.53 -1.98
N PHE A 52 -10.09 13.74 -1.46
CA PHE A 52 -9.14 14.85 -1.62
C PHE A 52 -8.00 14.82 -0.61
N VAL A 53 -8.23 14.29 0.58
CA VAL A 53 -7.26 14.31 1.67
C VAL A 53 -6.33 13.11 1.62
N CYS A 54 -6.88 11.92 1.37
CA CYS A 54 -6.09 10.67 1.39
C CYS A 54 -4.97 10.62 0.37
N PRO A 55 -5.12 11.12 -0.89
CA PRO A 55 -3.99 11.12 -1.83
C PRO A 55 -2.81 11.93 -1.32
N THR A 56 -3.06 13.04 -0.62
CA THR A 56 -2.00 13.87 -0.05
C THR A 56 -1.16 13.09 0.97
N GLU A 57 -1.83 12.31 1.82
CA GLU A 57 -1.16 11.46 2.81
C GLU A 57 -0.34 10.35 2.13
N ILE A 58 -0.90 9.69 1.14
CA ILE A 58 -0.21 8.63 0.39
C ILE A 58 1.05 9.16 -0.26
N VAL A 59 0.95 10.32 -0.91
CA VAL A 59 2.09 10.95 -1.58
C VAL A 59 3.17 11.35 -0.56
N ALA A 60 2.76 11.86 0.61
CA ALA A 60 3.69 12.22 1.66
C ALA A 60 4.46 11.00 2.19
N TYR A 61 3.80 9.88 2.41
CA TYR A 61 4.46 8.64 2.80
C TYR A 61 5.35 8.10 1.67
N ASP A 62 4.88 8.16 0.44
CA ASP A 62 5.63 7.66 -0.71
C ASP A 62 6.93 8.44 -0.94
N ALA A 63 6.95 9.72 -0.60
CA ALA A 63 8.16 10.52 -0.69
C ALA A 63 9.30 9.98 0.18
N LEU A 64 8.98 9.16 1.19
CA LEU A 64 9.95 8.55 2.09
C LEU A 64 10.26 7.09 1.72
N VAL A 65 9.75 6.58 0.60
CA VAL A 65 9.87 5.15 0.26
C VAL A 65 11.32 4.70 0.17
N ASN A 66 12.21 5.52 -0.37
CA ASN A 66 13.62 5.18 -0.45
C ASN A 66 14.27 5.12 0.92
N ASP A 67 13.88 6.00 1.83
CA ASP A 67 14.38 5.98 3.21
C ASP A 67 13.94 4.71 3.93
N PHE A 68 12.71 4.26 3.71
CA PHE A 68 12.22 3.00 4.28
C PHE A 68 12.98 1.81 3.69
N ASN A 69 13.20 1.79 2.37
CA ASN A 69 13.94 0.72 1.72
C ASN A 69 15.38 0.64 2.26
N ASP A 70 16.03 1.77 2.50
CA ASP A 70 17.38 1.81 3.04
C ASP A 70 17.47 1.26 4.46
N ARG A 71 16.34 1.21 5.18
CA ARG A 71 16.26 0.68 6.55
C ARG A 71 15.58 -0.68 6.63
N ASP A 72 15.56 -1.42 5.53
CA ASP A 72 14.91 -2.74 5.44
C ASP A 72 13.44 -2.70 5.86
N ALA A 73 12.73 -1.67 5.43
CA ALA A 73 11.30 -1.52 5.68
C ALA A 73 10.53 -1.41 4.38
N VAL A 74 9.31 -1.95 4.36
CA VAL A 74 8.41 -1.89 3.21
C VAL A 74 7.21 -1.03 3.59
N LEU A 75 6.89 -0.06 2.75
CA LEU A 75 5.73 0.81 2.94
C LEU A 75 4.53 0.28 2.17
N MET A 76 3.41 0.16 2.87
CA MET A 76 2.12 -0.23 2.28
C MET A 76 1.04 0.70 2.78
N THR A 77 0.18 1.17 1.87
CA THR A 77 -1.01 1.94 2.23
C THR A 77 -2.26 1.19 1.77
N GLY A 78 -3.34 1.29 2.51
CA GLY A 78 -4.53 0.54 2.15
C GLY A 78 -5.83 1.07 2.71
N SER A 79 -6.91 0.62 2.10
CA SER A 79 -8.27 0.92 2.49
C SER A 79 -9.17 -0.29 2.21
N VAL A 80 -10.45 -0.19 2.56
CA VAL A 80 -11.43 -1.25 2.30
C VAL A 80 -11.87 -1.34 0.84
N ASP A 81 -11.51 -0.37 0.01
CA ASP A 81 -11.82 -0.42 -1.41
C ASP A 81 -10.99 -1.50 -2.10
N ASN A 82 -11.51 -2.05 -3.21
CA ASN A 82 -10.86 -3.17 -3.89
C ASN A 82 -9.61 -2.74 -4.67
N GLU A 83 -8.85 -3.74 -5.13
CA GLU A 83 -7.59 -3.56 -5.84
C GLU A 83 -7.76 -2.86 -7.19
N PHE A 84 -8.86 -3.09 -7.88
CA PHE A 84 -9.14 -2.42 -9.16
C PHE A 84 -9.40 -0.93 -8.96
N CYS A 85 -10.05 -0.58 -7.87
CA CYS A 85 -10.28 0.81 -7.49
C CYS A 85 -8.96 1.55 -7.28
N LYS A 86 -7.97 0.89 -6.69
CA LYS A 86 -6.64 1.47 -6.47
C LYS A 86 -5.90 1.72 -7.78
N ILE A 87 -5.99 0.82 -8.73
CA ILE A 87 -5.42 1.03 -10.07
C ILE A 87 -6.11 2.21 -10.76
N ALA A 88 -7.44 2.26 -10.72
CA ALA A 88 -8.20 3.36 -11.32
C ALA A 88 -7.82 4.70 -10.70
N TRP A 89 -7.64 4.75 -9.39
CA TRP A 89 -7.26 5.97 -8.68
C TRP A 89 -5.86 6.44 -9.07
N ARG A 90 -4.90 5.52 -9.17
CA ARG A 90 -3.55 5.84 -9.66
C ARG A 90 -3.59 6.44 -11.06
N ASN A 91 -4.41 5.89 -11.96
CA ASN A 91 -4.53 6.40 -13.31
C ASN A 91 -5.24 7.76 -13.38
N ALA A 92 -6.15 8.03 -12.45
CA ALA A 92 -6.95 9.25 -12.44
C ALA A 92 -6.26 10.42 -11.75
N HIS A 93 -5.25 10.17 -10.90
CA HIS A 93 -4.60 11.19 -10.08
C HIS A 93 -3.12 11.29 -10.44
N GLU A 94 -2.69 12.45 -10.93
CA GLU A 94 -1.32 12.67 -11.41
C GLU A 94 -0.26 12.31 -10.37
N ASP A 95 -0.46 12.72 -9.12
CA ASP A 95 0.52 12.47 -8.07
C ASP A 95 0.56 10.99 -7.65
N LEU A 96 -0.58 10.32 -7.66
CA LEU A 96 -0.66 8.89 -7.34
C LEU A 96 -0.04 8.02 -8.43
N LYS A 97 -0.11 8.47 -9.68
CA LYS A 97 0.50 7.77 -10.81
C LYS A 97 2.01 7.63 -10.64
N LYS A 98 2.63 8.54 -9.93
CA LYS A 98 4.09 8.58 -9.71
C LYS A 98 4.52 7.82 -8.46
N THR A 99 3.60 7.30 -7.66
CA THR A 99 3.95 6.61 -6.42
C THR A 99 4.65 5.28 -6.68
N ASN A 100 5.54 4.92 -5.79
CA ASN A 100 6.37 3.72 -5.90
C ASN A 100 6.30 2.87 -4.64
N SER A 101 5.15 2.82 -4.00
CA SER A 101 4.88 2.03 -2.82
C SER A 101 3.73 1.06 -3.07
N TRP A 102 3.61 0.05 -2.21
CA TRP A 102 2.52 -0.91 -2.28
C TRP A 102 1.21 -0.28 -1.86
N SER A 103 0.13 -0.69 -2.51
CA SER A 103 -1.23 -0.44 -2.05
C SER A 103 -1.88 -1.78 -1.76
N PHE A 104 -2.79 -1.84 -0.81
CA PHE A 104 -3.51 -3.09 -0.53
C PHE A 104 -5.00 -2.84 -0.34
N ALA A 105 -5.79 -3.86 -0.66
CA ALA A 105 -7.24 -3.89 -0.50
C ALA A 105 -7.57 -4.79 0.70
N ASP A 106 -8.21 -4.22 1.69
CA ASP A 106 -8.58 -4.97 2.90
C ASP A 106 -9.99 -5.57 2.77
#